data_4669dd89131a78a7b81897e44879faa4
#
_entry.id   4669dd89131a78a7b81897e44879faa4
#
_cell.length_a   1.000
_cell.length_b   1.000
_cell.length_c   1.000
_cell.angle_alpha   90.00
_cell.angle_beta   90.00
_cell.angle_gamma   90.00
#
_symmetry.space_group_name_H-M   'P 1'
#
loop_
_entity.id
_entity.type
_entity.pdbx_description
1 polymer ?
#
loop_
_entity_poly.entity_id
_entity_poly.type
_entity_poly.pdbx_seq_one_letter_code
_entity_poly.pdbx_strand_id
1 'polypeptide(L)'
;MYKLFFRLVFKRMDPEQAHYAAFRWIRLAARIPVLRTFVAAALAPRYKELRTEALGLRMHGPFGLAAGFDKNAVAIDGMAMLGFDHIEIGTVTGEPQPGNPKKRLFRLVADRALINRMGFNNEGSAAVAARLAARNPVFRTTVGVNIGKTKVVPEAEAAADYVKSTEALAAHADYLVVNVSSPNTPGLRNLQATESLRPLLTAVREAADRTVTARRVPLLVKIAPDLADEDVDAVADLAVELGLDGIIATNTTIAREGLGLKSGPELLGETGGLSGAPLKARSLEVLSRLYARVGDRITLVGVGGIENAEDAWQRILAGATLVQGYSAFIYEGPFYARAIHKGLAARLATSPYATLAEAVGAETRKKAAL
;
A
#
# COMPACT_ATOMS: atom_id res chain seq x y z
N MET A 1 -17.20 10.24 17.93
CA MET A 1 -18.32 10.07 16.97
C MET A 1 -18.12 8.87 16.04
N TYR A 2 -17.06 8.79 15.22
CA TYR A 2 -16.92 7.70 14.25
C TYR A 2 -16.90 6.29 14.88
N LYS A 3 -16.16 6.06 15.97
CA LYS A 3 -16.12 4.74 16.66
C LYS A 3 -17.51 4.28 17.14
N LEU A 4 -18.36 5.21 17.56
CA LEU A 4 -19.75 4.88 17.92
C LEU A 4 -20.56 4.53 16.67
N PHE A 5 -20.47 5.33 15.61
CA PHE A 5 -21.10 5.05 14.34
C PHE A 5 -20.65 3.72 13.73
N PHE A 6 -19.35 3.43 13.76
CA PHE A 6 -18.82 2.13 13.34
C PHE A 6 -19.47 0.97 14.10
N ARG A 7 -19.58 1.08 15.44
CA ARG A 7 -20.18 0.02 16.30
C ARG A 7 -21.66 -0.18 16.00
N LEU A 8 -22.40 0.88 15.78
CA LEU A 8 -23.86 0.84 15.60
C LEU A 8 -24.28 0.45 14.18
N VAL A 9 -23.53 0.88 13.17
CA VAL A 9 -23.88 0.73 11.75
C VAL A 9 -22.92 -0.24 11.05
N PHE A 10 -21.68 0.15 10.83
CA PHE A 10 -20.77 -0.62 9.99
C PHE A 10 -20.45 -2.01 10.52
N LYS A 11 -20.34 -2.20 11.84
CA LYS A 11 -20.10 -3.53 12.44
C LYS A 11 -21.19 -4.55 12.07
N ARG A 12 -22.42 -4.09 11.84
CA ARG A 12 -23.57 -4.96 11.52
C ARG A 12 -23.76 -5.19 10.02
N MET A 13 -23.15 -4.36 9.17
CA MET A 13 -23.21 -4.52 7.72
C MET A 13 -22.23 -5.57 7.23
N ASP A 14 -22.50 -6.18 6.08
CA ASP A 14 -21.50 -6.94 5.34
C ASP A 14 -20.25 -6.05 5.09
N PRO A 15 -19.02 -6.55 5.31
CA PRO A 15 -17.82 -5.73 5.20
C PRO A 15 -17.60 -5.11 3.82
N GLU A 16 -17.91 -5.83 2.75
CA GLU A 16 -17.74 -5.35 1.38
C GLU A 16 -18.80 -4.29 1.04
N GLN A 17 -20.05 -4.48 1.48
CA GLN A 17 -21.10 -3.48 1.33
C GLN A 17 -20.81 -2.20 2.11
N ALA A 18 -20.31 -2.30 3.35
CA ALA A 18 -19.90 -1.15 4.14
C ALA A 18 -18.77 -0.37 3.46
N HIS A 19 -17.80 -1.07 2.87
CA HIS A 19 -16.74 -0.45 2.07
C HIS A 19 -17.30 0.35 0.89
N TYR A 20 -18.18 -0.25 0.08
CA TYR A 20 -18.77 0.45 -1.08
C TYR A 20 -19.64 1.64 -0.65
N ALA A 21 -20.38 1.54 0.46
CA ALA A 21 -21.17 2.64 0.98
C ALA A 21 -20.28 3.82 1.40
N ALA A 22 -19.25 3.58 2.22
CA ALA A 22 -18.30 4.61 2.63
C ALA A 22 -17.60 5.24 1.40
N PHE A 23 -17.20 4.42 0.45
CA PHE A 23 -16.53 4.84 -0.77
C PHE A 23 -17.39 5.77 -1.63
N ARG A 24 -18.70 5.46 -1.76
CA ARG A 24 -19.67 6.33 -2.46
C ARG A 24 -19.77 7.71 -1.81
N TRP A 25 -19.83 7.77 -0.48
CA TRP A 25 -19.90 9.04 0.26
C TRP A 25 -18.64 9.87 0.12
N ILE A 26 -17.47 9.24 0.18
CA ILE A 26 -16.16 9.92 -0.03
C ILE A 26 -16.11 10.51 -1.44
N ARG A 27 -16.50 9.75 -2.46
CA ARG A 27 -16.55 10.24 -3.85
C ARG A 27 -17.52 11.38 -4.03
N LEU A 28 -18.72 11.31 -3.42
CA LEU A 28 -19.71 12.37 -3.49
C LEU A 28 -19.20 13.65 -2.83
N ALA A 29 -18.65 13.54 -1.63
CA ALA A 29 -18.08 14.68 -0.91
C ALA A 29 -16.96 15.37 -1.71
N ALA A 30 -16.09 14.60 -2.37
CA ALA A 30 -15.02 15.14 -3.20
C ALA A 30 -15.52 15.87 -4.47
N ARG A 31 -16.71 15.53 -4.97
CA ARG A 31 -17.33 16.20 -6.14
C ARG A 31 -17.95 17.55 -5.83
N ILE A 32 -18.33 17.80 -4.58
CA ILE A 32 -18.98 19.05 -4.17
C ILE A 32 -17.91 20.04 -3.70
N PRO A 33 -17.61 21.13 -4.45
CA PRO A 33 -16.44 21.99 -4.19
C PRO A 33 -16.40 22.56 -2.76
N VAL A 34 -17.51 23.09 -2.25
CA VAL A 34 -17.57 23.67 -0.90
C VAL A 34 -17.30 22.61 0.16
N LEU A 35 -17.96 21.46 0.07
CA LEU A 35 -17.81 20.34 1.02
C LEU A 35 -16.38 19.78 0.98
N ARG A 36 -15.85 19.59 -0.21
CA ARG A 36 -14.48 19.14 -0.44
C ARG A 36 -13.44 20.04 0.23
N THR A 37 -13.56 21.35 0.02
CA THR A 37 -12.64 22.35 0.60
C THR A 37 -12.73 22.34 2.12
N PHE A 38 -13.94 22.31 2.67
CA PHE A 38 -14.16 22.25 4.13
C PHE A 38 -13.59 20.97 4.74
N VAL A 39 -13.87 19.82 4.14
CA VAL A 39 -13.36 18.51 4.61
C VAL A 39 -11.84 18.46 4.52
N ALA A 40 -11.24 18.91 3.42
CA ALA A 40 -9.79 18.94 3.25
C ALA A 40 -9.12 19.86 4.29
N ALA A 41 -9.68 21.05 4.54
CA ALA A 41 -9.16 21.95 5.58
C ALA A 41 -9.20 21.30 6.97
N ALA A 42 -10.24 20.51 7.25
CA ALA A 42 -10.41 19.85 8.54
C ALA A 42 -9.56 18.57 8.68
N LEU A 43 -9.38 17.77 7.62
CA LEU A 43 -8.82 16.42 7.70
C LEU A 43 -7.42 16.27 7.10
N ALA A 44 -7.00 17.20 6.23
CA ALA A 44 -5.69 17.16 5.55
C ALA A 44 -4.75 18.32 5.97
N PRO A 45 -4.42 18.46 7.26
CA PRO A 45 -3.48 19.48 7.69
C PRO A 45 -2.10 19.16 7.10
N ARG A 46 -1.41 20.22 6.66
CA ARG A 46 -0.06 20.08 6.08
C ARG A 46 0.98 20.59 7.06
N TYR A 47 1.89 19.71 7.43
CA TYR A 47 3.02 20.01 8.29
C TYR A 47 4.27 20.16 7.41
N LYS A 48 4.90 21.33 7.43
CA LYS A 48 6.07 21.61 6.58
C LYS A 48 7.25 20.69 6.89
N GLU A 49 7.41 20.34 8.15
CA GLU A 49 8.44 19.45 8.69
C GLU A 49 8.26 17.99 8.28
N LEU A 50 7.07 17.60 7.83
CA LEU A 50 6.80 16.25 7.31
C LEU A 50 6.98 16.12 5.80
N ARG A 51 7.34 17.19 5.10
CA ARG A 51 7.60 17.10 3.66
C ARG A 51 8.65 16.03 3.38
N THR A 52 8.31 15.16 2.44
CA THR A 52 9.11 13.96 2.14
C THR A 52 9.48 13.97 0.66
N GLU A 53 10.76 13.75 0.39
CA GLU A 53 11.25 13.47 -0.95
C GLU A 53 11.57 11.98 -1.05
N ALA A 54 10.92 11.29 -1.98
CA ALA A 54 11.11 9.87 -2.23
C ALA A 54 10.80 9.54 -3.69
N LEU A 55 11.47 8.57 -4.28
CA LEU A 55 11.25 8.15 -5.67
C LEU A 55 11.43 9.30 -6.69
N GLY A 56 12.24 10.30 -6.38
CA GLY A 56 12.37 11.53 -7.19
C GLY A 56 11.13 12.45 -7.14
N LEU A 57 10.19 12.19 -6.23
CA LEU A 57 8.93 12.91 -6.08
C LEU A 57 8.91 13.71 -4.77
N ARG A 58 8.19 14.85 -4.79
CA ARG A 58 7.94 15.67 -3.58
C ARG A 58 6.53 15.46 -3.09
N MET A 59 6.39 15.01 -1.85
CA MET A 59 5.12 14.74 -1.18
C MET A 59 4.93 15.68 0.01
N HIS A 60 3.67 15.90 0.40
CA HIS A 60 3.35 16.73 1.56
C HIS A 60 3.73 16.08 2.89
N GLY A 61 3.83 14.76 2.92
CA GLY A 61 4.26 13.95 4.05
C GLY A 61 4.48 12.50 3.64
N PRO A 62 4.92 11.64 4.57
CA PRO A 62 5.29 10.27 4.28
C PRO A 62 4.11 9.29 4.25
N PHE A 63 2.87 9.72 4.65
CA PHE A 63 1.78 8.80 4.93
C PHE A 63 0.78 8.69 3.80
N GLY A 64 0.61 7.48 3.27
CA GLY A 64 -0.27 7.18 2.15
C GLY A 64 -1.28 6.06 2.40
N LEU A 65 -2.11 5.84 1.39
CA LEU A 65 -3.09 4.76 1.34
C LEU A 65 -2.55 3.59 0.52
N ALA A 66 -2.53 2.39 1.11
CA ALA A 66 -2.09 1.18 0.45
C ALA A 66 -3.08 0.70 -0.62
N ALA A 67 -2.56 -0.03 -1.62
CA ALA A 67 -3.37 -0.68 -2.67
C ALA A 67 -4.47 -1.58 -2.11
N GLY A 68 -5.53 -1.73 -2.88
CA GLY A 68 -6.70 -2.55 -2.56
C GLY A 68 -7.92 -1.74 -2.11
N PHE A 69 -7.75 -0.49 -1.69
CA PHE A 69 -8.86 0.37 -1.28
C PHE A 69 -9.55 1.00 -2.51
N ASP A 70 -8.80 1.69 -3.36
CA ASP A 70 -9.27 2.18 -4.66
C ASP A 70 -8.67 1.37 -5.81
N LYS A 71 -9.35 0.28 -6.18
CA LYS A 71 -8.82 -0.64 -7.19
C LYS A 71 -8.89 -0.10 -8.61
N ASN A 72 -9.77 0.87 -8.86
CA ASN A 72 -10.11 1.34 -10.20
C ASN A 72 -9.86 2.84 -10.40
N ALA A 73 -9.11 3.48 -9.52
CA ALA A 73 -8.79 4.92 -9.59
C ALA A 73 -10.05 5.83 -9.63
N VAL A 74 -11.08 5.51 -8.84
CA VAL A 74 -12.35 6.23 -8.85
C VAL A 74 -12.52 7.24 -7.72
N ALA A 75 -11.61 7.27 -6.73
CA ALA A 75 -11.72 8.11 -5.53
C ALA A 75 -10.42 8.80 -5.11
N ILE A 76 -9.44 8.94 -6.00
CA ILE A 76 -8.13 9.51 -5.67
C ILE A 76 -8.28 10.88 -4.96
N ASP A 77 -9.05 11.82 -5.53
CA ASP A 77 -9.26 13.13 -4.90
C ASP A 77 -10.01 13.04 -3.56
N GLY A 78 -10.87 12.03 -3.40
CA GLY A 78 -11.53 11.76 -2.13
C GLY A 78 -10.58 11.30 -1.05
N MET A 79 -9.60 10.45 -1.39
CA MET A 79 -8.57 10.02 -0.44
C MET A 79 -7.58 11.14 -0.11
N ALA A 80 -7.20 11.95 -1.11
CA ALA A 80 -6.38 13.14 -0.90
C ALA A 80 -7.08 14.16 0.02
N MET A 81 -8.39 14.36 -0.15
CA MET A 81 -9.24 15.19 0.73
C MET A 81 -9.22 14.70 2.18
N LEU A 82 -9.06 13.40 2.42
CA LEU A 82 -8.95 12.81 3.75
C LEU A 82 -7.54 12.87 4.34
N GLY A 83 -6.56 13.40 3.60
CA GLY A 83 -5.22 13.68 4.10
C GLY A 83 -4.18 12.61 3.77
N PHE A 84 -4.44 11.68 2.86
CA PHE A 84 -3.39 10.79 2.36
C PHE A 84 -2.48 11.53 1.36
N ASP A 85 -1.16 11.51 1.58
CA ASP A 85 -0.18 12.23 0.75
C ASP A 85 0.11 11.52 -0.57
N HIS A 86 0.08 10.19 -0.53
CA HIS A 86 0.15 9.35 -1.73
C HIS A 86 -0.91 8.25 -1.67
N ILE A 87 -1.38 7.85 -2.83
CA ILE A 87 -2.47 6.89 -2.97
C ILE A 87 -2.02 5.80 -3.95
N GLU A 88 -1.91 4.57 -3.46
CA GLU A 88 -1.63 3.41 -4.29
C GLU A 88 -2.97 2.82 -4.77
N ILE A 89 -3.30 3.02 -6.04
CA ILE A 89 -4.48 2.44 -6.67
C ILE A 89 -4.19 1.00 -7.11
N GLY A 90 -5.22 0.23 -7.33
CA GLY A 90 -5.08 -1.17 -7.76
C GLY A 90 -5.31 -2.15 -6.59
N THR A 91 -4.96 -3.42 -6.74
CA THR A 91 -4.18 -3.99 -7.84
C THR A 91 -5.02 -4.03 -9.11
N VAL A 92 -4.42 -3.56 -10.20
CA VAL A 92 -4.98 -3.61 -11.56
C VAL A 92 -4.34 -4.77 -12.30
N THR A 93 -5.13 -5.51 -13.07
CA THR A 93 -4.67 -6.62 -13.92
C THR A 93 -4.76 -6.28 -15.40
N GLY A 94 -4.06 -6.99 -16.26
CA GLY A 94 -4.09 -6.78 -17.71
C GLY A 94 -5.51 -6.80 -18.25
N GLU A 95 -6.30 -7.80 -17.83
CA GLU A 95 -7.72 -7.93 -18.16
C GLU A 95 -8.63 -7.62 -16.96
N PRO A 96 -9.88 -7.20 -17.18
CA PRO A 96 -10.87 -7.05 -16.12
C PRO A 96 -11.22 -8.41 -15.51
N GLN A 97 -11.43 -8.44 -14.20
CA GLN A 97 -11.85 -9.66 -13.52
C GLN A 97 -12.73 -9.40 -12.30
N PRO A 98 -13.72 -10.29 -12.03
CA PRO A 98 -14.68 -10.10 -10.93
C PRO A 98 -14.07 -10.36 -9.55
N GLY A 99 -12.88 -10.99 -9.50
CA GLY A 99 -12.29 -11.51 -8.28
C GLY A 99 -12.91 -12.84 -7.83
N ASN A 100 -12.63 -13.23 -6.58
CA ASN A 100 -13.13 -14.47 -6.00
C ASN A 100 -14.62 -14.36 -5.62
N PRO A 101 -15.34 -15.49 -5.46
CA PRO A 101 -16.73 -15.51 -5.01
C PRO A 101 -16.93 -14.82 -3.65
N LYS A 102 -18.09 -14.24 -3.43
CA LYS A 102 -18.51 -13.68 -2.14
C LYS A 102 -18.96 -14.83 -1.22
N LYS A 103 -18.80 -14.79 0.12
CA LYS A 103 -18.20 -13.70 0.89
C LYS A 103 -16.67 -13.81 0.85
N ARG A 104 -16.00 -12.69 0.76
CA ARG A 104 -14.55 -12.62 0.54
C ARG A 104 -13.82 -11.55 1.36
N LEU A 105 -14.52 -10.93 2.32
CA LEU A 105 -13.97 -9.95 3.26
C LEU A 105 -14.59 -10.15 4.64
N PHE A 106 -13.74 -10.32 5.67
CA PHE A 106 -14.15 -10.61 7.03
C PHE A 106 -13.47 -9.65 8.01
N ARG A 107 -14.23 -9.14 8.98
CA ARG A 107 -13.71 -8.25 10.02
C ARG A 107 -13.48 -9.01 11.32
N LEU A 108 -12.24 -9.04 11.77
CA LEU A 108 -11.84 -9.56 13.07
C LEU A 108 -11.76 -8.38 14.05
N VAL A 109 -12.92 -7.97 14.57
CA VAL A 109 -13.04 -6.73 15.36
C VAL A 109 -12.24 -6.80 16.66
N ALA A 110 -12.17 -7.96 17.31
CA ALA A 110 -11.40 -8.18 18.53
C ALA A 110 -9.90 -8.01 18.30
N ASP A 111 -9.43 -8.29 17.08
CA ASP A 111 -8.02 -8.24 16.67
C ASP A 111 -7.68 -6.97 15.89
N ARG A 112 -8.65 -6.10 15.65
CA ARG A 112 -8.50 -4.92 14.76
C ARG A 112 -7.90 -5.31 13.40
N ALA A 113 -8.40 -6.40 12.84
CA ALA A 113 -7.85 -7.08 11.68
C ALA A 113 -8.92 -7.37 10.63
N LEU A 114 -8.47 -7.69 9.42
CA LEU A 114 -9.30 -8.15 8.31
C LEU A 114 -8.71 -9.41 7.71
N ILE A 115 -9.56 -10.36 7.35
CA ILE A 115 -9.21 -11.43 6.41
C ILE A 115 -9.88 -11.10 5.07
N ASN A 116 -9.11 -11.16 3.99
CA ASN A 116 -9.64 -10.95 2.65
C ASN A 116 -9.13 -12.01 1.67
N ARG A 117 -10.02 -12.41 0.75
CA ARG A 117 -9.73 -13.21 -0.43
C ARG A 117 -10.32 -12.57 -1.69
N MET A 118 -10.07 -11.26 -1.86
CA MET A 118 -10.71 -10.45 -2.91
C MET A 118 -10.40 -10.95 -4.33
N GLY A 119 -9.16 -11.41 -4.58
CA GLY A 119 -8.75 -11.97 -5.88
C GLY A 119 -8.64 -10.92 -6.99
N PHE A 120 -8.15 -9.73 -6.66
CA PHE A 120 -7.91 -8.63 -7.60
C PHE A 120 -9.12 -8.25 -8.46
N ASN A 121 -10.30 -8.12 -7.84
CA ASN A 121 -11.47 -7.60 -8.55
C ASN A 121 -11.22 -6.17 -9.05
N ASN A 122 -11.19 -5.98 -10.38
CA ASN A 122 -10.89 -4.70 -11.02
C ASN A 122 -11.42 -4.66 -12.46
N GLU A 123 -11.42 -3.47 -13.06
CA GLU A 123 -11.96 -3.21 -14.40
C GLU A 123 -10.92 -3.36 -15.52
N GLY A 124 -9.71 -3.83 -15.20
CA GLY A 124 -8.61 -4.02 -16.17
C GLY A 124 -7.82 -2.75 -16.46
N SER A 125 -6.61 -2.95 -17.00
CA SER A 125 -5.63 -1.88 -17.23
C SER A 125 -6.15 -0.81 -18.20
N ALA A 126 -6.83 -1.19 -19.27
CA ALA A 126 -7.35 -0.25 -20.26
C ALA A 126 -8.41 0.72 -19.67
N ALA A 127 -9.37 0.20 -18.91
CA ALA A 127 -10.41 1.02 -18.28
C ALA A 127 -9.85 1.97 -17.22
N VAL A 128 -8.88 1.49 -16.43
CA VAL A 128 -8.22 2.30 -15.40
C VAL A 128 -7.34 3.38 -16.05
N ALA A 129 -6.61 3.06 -17.12
CA ALA A 129 -5.80 4.01 -17.87
C ALA A 129 -6.66 5.15 -18.48
N ALA A 130 -7.78 4.80 -19.13
CA ALA A 130 -8.71 5.79 -19.66
C ALA A 130 -9.25 6.74 -18.57
N ARG A 131 -9.52 6.21 -17.38
CA ARG A 131 -9.99 7.00 -16.23
C ARG A 131 -8.89 7.92 -15.69
N LEU A 132 -7.66 7.44 -15.58
CA LEU A 132 -6.52 8.26 -15.16
C LEU A 132 -6.20 9.35 -16.17
N ALA A 133 -6.26 9.06 -17.48
CA ALA A 133 -6.08 10.03 -18.54
C ALA A 133 -7.14 11.14 -18.53
N ALA A 134 -8.40 10.80 -18.25
CA ALA A 134 -9.50 11.74 -18.16
C ALA A 134 -9.56 12.50 -16.81
N ARG A 135 -8.66 12.18 -15.86
CA ARG A 135 -8.65 12.82 -14.55
C ARG A 135 -8.19 14.27 -14.65
N ASN A 136 -9.01 15.16 -14.10
CA ASN A 136 -8.61 16.53 -13.80
C ASN A 136 -8.38 16.64 -12.28
N PRO A 137 -7.11 16.58 -11.81
CA PRO A 137 -6.82 16.48 -10.39
C PRO A 137 -7.14 17.78 -9.66
N VAL A 138 -7.92 17.65 -8.59
CA VAL A 138 -8.21 18.77 -7.69
C VAL A 138 -7.12 18.95 -6.65
N PHE A 139 -6.60 17.85 -6.18
CA PHE A 139 -5.48 17.81 -5.23
C PHE A 139 -4.22 17.31 -5.92
N ARG A 140 -3.12 17.99 -5.63
CA ARG A 140 -1.79 17.52 -6.02
C ARG A 140 -1.38 16.40 -5.07
N THR A 141 -1.68 15.16 -5.44
CA THR A 141 -1.32 13.96 -4.68
C THR A 141 -0.57 12.99 -5.57
N THR A 142 0.39 12.30 -5.00
CA THR A 142 1.15 11.26 -5.71
C THR A 142 0.31 10.00 -5.90
N VAL A 143 0.29 9.47 -7.11
CA VAL A 143 -0.49 8.28 -7.48
C VAL A 143 0.43 7.14 -7.84
N GLY A 144 0.50 6.13 -6.97
CA GLY A 144 1.10 4.85 -7.29
C GLY A 144 0.11 3.94 -7.98
N VAL A 145 0.57 3.21 -8.98
CA VAL A 145 -0.25 2.21 -9.67
C VAL A 145 0.30 0.82 -9.39
N ASN A 146 -0.47 0.04 -8.66
CA ASN A 146 -0.15 -1.34 -8.31
C ASN A 146 -0.72 -2.27 -9.39
N ILE A 147 0.14 -3.05 -10.04
CA ILE A 147 -0.21 -4.00 -11.08
C ILE A 147 0.03 -5.44 -10.62
N GLY A 148 -0.80 -6.36 -11.11
CA GLY A 148 -0.71 -7.77 -10.74
C GLY A 148 -1.20 -8.68 -11.86
N LYS A 149 -0.85 -9.97 -11.77
CA LYS A 149 -1.21 -10.98 -12.77
C LYS A 149 -2.72 -11.20 -12.83
N THR A 150 -3.27 -11.20 -14.03
CA THR A 150 -4.63 -11.66 -14.32
C THR A 150 -4.79 -13.13 -13.90
N LYS A 151 -5.89 -13.48 -13.22
CA LYS A 151 -6.07 -14.81 -12.60
C LYS A 151 -6.00 -15.95 -13.60
N VAL A 152 -6.59 -15.77 -14.79
CA VAL A 152 -6.67 -16.80 -15.82
C VAL A 152 -5.38 -16.95 -16.63
N VAL A 153 -4.46 -16.00 -16.55
CA VAL A 153 -3.18 -16.06 -17.24
C VAL A 153 -2.26 -17.07 -16.54
N PRO A 154 -1.68 -18.04 -17.28
CA PRO A 154 -0.72 -18.99 -16.76
C PRO A 154 0.52 -18.29 -16.16
N GLU A 155 1.21 -18.96 -15.24
CA GLU A 155 2.42 -18.41 -14.60
C GLU A 155 3.53 -18.13 -15.63
N ALA A 156 3.69 -18.99 -16.63
CA ALA A 156 4.67 -18.83 -17.71
C ALA A 156 4.43 -17.58 -18.58
N GLU A 157 3.20 -17.07 -18.62
CA GLU A 157 2.81 -15.89 -19.40
C GLU A 157 2.69 -14.64 -18.51
N ALA A 158 3.04 -14.74 -17.23
CA ALA A 158 2.89 -13.66 -16.26
C ALA A 158 3.58 -12.37 -16.71
N ALA A 159 4.82 -12.47 -17.20
CA ALA A 159 5.59 -11.30 -17.65
C ALA A 159 4.85 -10.51 -18.74
N ALA A 160 4.26 -11.18 -19.72
CA ALA A 160 3.50 -10.53 -20.80
C ALA A 160 2.25 -9.80 -20.27
N ASP A 161 1.55 -10.37 -19.30
CA ASP A 161 0.37 -9.75 -18.68
C ASP A 161 0.73 -8.51 -17.85
N TYR A 162 1.88 -8.54 -17.10
CA TYR A 162 2.39 -7.36 -16.42
C TYR A 162 2.86 -6.28 -17.41
N VAL A 163 3.51 -6.65 -18.50
CA VAL A 163 3.91 -5.73 -19.59
C VAL A 163 2.69 -5.03 -20.15
N LYS A 164 1.63 -5.76 -20.48
CA LYS A 164 0.35 -5.20 -20.94
C LYS A 164 -0.20 -4.13 -19.97
N SER A 165 -0.21 -4.44 -18.68
CA SER A 165 -0.65 -3.49 -17.64
C SER A 165 0.27 -2.27 -17.57
N THR A 166 1.58 -2.47 -17.72
CA THR A 166 2.59 -1.41 -17.68
C THR A 166 2.44 -0.45 -18.85
N GLU A 167 2.31 -0.96 -20.06
CA GLU A 167 2.14 -0.16 -21.28
C GLU A 167 0.88 0.71 -21.21
N ALA A 168 -0.22 0.18 -20.65
CA ALA A 168 -1.44 0.94 -20.46
C ALA A 168 -1.34 2.03 -19.39
N LEU A 169 -0.60 1.79 -18.30
CA LEU A 169 -0.72 2.58 -17.07
C LEU A 169 0.49 3.45 -16.74
N ALA A 170 1.68 3.16 -17.26
CA ALA A 170 2.93 3.82 -16.87
C ALA A 170 2.91 5.35 -17.09
N ALA A 171 2.31 5.82 -18.19
CA ALA A 171 2.23 7.24 -18.52
C ALA A 171 1.39 8.04 -17.48
N HIS A 172 0.49 7.36 -16.78
CA HIS A 172 -0.45 7.95 -15.83
C HIS A 172 -0.06 7.72 -14.35
N ALA A 173 1.01 6.97 -14.10
CA ALA A 173 1.50 6.65 -12.77
C ALA A 173 2.64 7.59 -12.37
N ASP A 174 2.63 8.09 -11.13
CA ASP A 174 3.81 8.74 -10.55
C ASP A 174 4.86 7.69 -10.18
N TYR A 175 4.45 6.50 -9.78
CA TYR A 175 5.28 5.30 -9.62
C TYR A 175 4.48 4.02 -9.91
N LEU A 176 5.17 2.96 -10.32
CA LEU A 176 4.60 1.62 -10.55
C LEU A 176 4.99 0.67 -9.44
N VAL A 177 4.09 -0.27 -9.12
CA VAL A 177 4.33 -1.34 -8.15
C VAL A 177 4.00 -2.70 -8.76
N VAL A 178 4.99 -3.57 -8.85
CA VAL A 178 4.81 -4.98 -9.23
C VAL A 178 4.38 -5.77 -7.99
N ASN A 179 3.14 -6.24 -7.98
CA ASN A 179 2.57 -7.00 -6.87
C ASN A 179 2.63 -8.50 -7.15
N VAL A 180 3.62 -9.15 -6.59
CA VAL A 180 3.83 -10.61 -6.65
C VAL A 180 3.46 -11.33 -5.35
N SER A 181 2.80 -10.64 -4.41
CA SER A 181 2.71 -11.06 -3.01
C SER A 181 1.30 -11.42 -2.53
N SER A 182 0.25 -11.30 -3.38
CA SER A 182 -1.11 -11.63 -2.96
C SER A 182 -1.28 -13.15 -2.76
N PRO A 183 -1.83 -13.58 -1.60
CA PRO A 183 -2.13 -14.99 -1.37
C PRO A 183 -3.42 -15.46 -2.08
N ASN A 184 -4.14 -14.55 -2.74
CA ASN A 184 -5.49 -14.77 -3.24
C ASN A 184 -5.55 -15.05 -4.75
N THR A 185 -4.39 -15.16 -5.39
CA THR A 185 -4.23 -15.50 -6.81
C THR A 185 -3.30 -16.71 -6.91
N PRO A 186 -3.75 -17.84 -7.46
CA PRO A 186 -2.93 -19.06 -7.57
C PRO A 186 -1.60 -18.81 -8.28
N GLY A 187 -0.52 -19.39 -7.75
CA GLY A 187 0.84 -19.30 -8.31
C GLY A 187 1.51 -17.93 -8.19
N LEU A 188 0.80 -16.87 -7.80
CA LEU A 188 1.37 -15.52 -7.81
C LEU A 188 2.60 -15.39 -6.90
N ARG A 189 2.56 -16.01 -5.73
CA ARG A 189 3.66 -15.93 -4.77
C ARG A 189 4.92 -16.68 -5.20
N ASN A 190 4.81 -17.64 -6.12
CA ASN A 190 5.96 -18.31 -6.73
C ASN A 190 6.84 -17.32 -7.51
N LEU A 191 6.22 -16.24 -8.03
CA LEU A 191 6.93 -15.17 -8.73
C LEU A 191 7.85 -14.34 -7.83
N GLN A 192 7.84 -14.55 -6.51
CA GLN A 192 8.78 -13.89 -5.59
C GLN A 192 10.15 -14.57 -5.55
N ALA A 193 10.27 -15.82 -5.99
CA ALA A 193 11.57 -16.46 -6.18
C ALA A 193 12.40 -15.66 -7.21
N THR A 194 13.67 -15.43 -6.91
CA THR A 194 14.54 -14.53 -7.70
C THR A 194 14.66 -14.93 -9.16
N GLU A 195 14.61 -16.24 -9.45
CA GLU A 195 14.66 -16.81 -10.80
C GLU A 195 13.45 -16.38 -11.65
N SER A 196 12.27 -16.30 -11.02
CA SER A 196 11.03 -15.85 -11.67
C SER A 196 10.88 -14.34 -11.64
N LEU A 197 11.33 -13.71 -10.53
CA LEU A 197 11.16 -12.28 -10.28
C LEU A 197 12.06 -11.43 -11.19
N ARG A 198 13.29 -11.86 -11.45
CA ARG A 198 14.25 -11.14 -12.29
C ARG A 198 13.71 -10.89 -13.71
N PRO A 199 13.33 -11.90 -14.52
CA PRO A 199 12.83 -11.67 -15.87
C PRO A 199 11.53 -10.85 -15.86
N LEU A 200 10.68 -11.03 -14.86
CA LEU A 200 9.45 -10.24 -14.71
C LEU A 200 9.74 -8.75 -14.51
N LEU A 201 10.59 -8.41 -13.54
CA LEU A 201 10.94 -7.02 -13.23
C LEU A 201 11.69 -6.34 -14.38
N THR A 202 12.57 -7.07 -15.07
CA THR A 202 13.28 -6.59 -16.26
C THR A 202 12.29 -6.25 -17.37
N ALA A 203 11.35 -7.15 -17.70
CA ALA A 203 10.35 -6.92 -18.73
C ALA A 203 9.44 -5.72 -18.40
N VAL A 204 9.01 -5.57 -17.14
CA VAL A 204 8.21 -4.42 -16.68
C VAL A 204 9.01 -3.13 -16.77
N ARG A 205 10.31 -3.12 -16.38
CA ARG A 205 11.17 -1.94 -16.48
C ARG A 205 11.32 -1.50 -17.93
N GLU A 206 11.65 -2.43 -18.83
CA GLU A 206 11.79 -2.14 -20.25
C GLU A 206 10.48 -1.62 -20.87
N ALA A 207 9.34 -2.22 -20.50
CA ALA A 207 8.04 -1.75 -20.97
C ALA A 207 7.74 -0.32 -20.50
N ALA A 208 8.02 0.00 -19.23
CA ALA A 208 7.83 1.34 -18.68
C ALA A 208 8.72 2.37 -19.39
N ASP A 209 9.99 2.04 -19.67
CA ASP A 209 10.96 2.94 -20.33
C ASP A 209 10.60 3.16 -21.81
N ARG A 210 10.09 2.13 -22.50
CA ARG A 210 9.57 2.28 -23.88
C ARG A 210 8.31 3.15 -23.94
N THR A 211 7.43 3.01 -22.96
CA THR A 211 6.13 3.70 -22.93
C THR A 211 6.29 5.17 -22.52
N VAL A 212 7.21 5.48 -21.60
CA VAL A 212 7.40 6.83 -21.05
C VAL A 212 8.83 7.27 -21.23
N THR A 213 9.10 7.95 -22.33
CA THR A 213 10.46 8.41 -22.68
C THR A 213 10.83 9.77 -22.08
N ALA A 214 9.83 10.58 -21.70
CA ALA A 214 10.05 11.94 -21.17
C ALA A 214 10.55 11.98 -19.71
N ARG A 215 10.38 10.89 -18.96
CA ARG A 215 10.81 10.74 -17.58
C ARG A 215 10.97 9.25 -17.22
N ARG A 216 11.83 8.95 -16.27
CA ARG A 216 11.84 7.62 -15.65
C ARG A 216 10.62 7.50 -14.73
N VAL A 217 9.85 6.42 -14.87
CA VAL A 217 8.78 6.05 -13.94
C VAL A 217 9.38 5.17 -12.85
N PRO A 218 9.38 5.58 -11.58
CA PRO A 218 9.89 4.76 -10.50
C PRO A 218 9.17 3.41 -10.43
N LEU A 219 9.92 2.33 -10.24
CA LEU A 219 9.43 0.96 -10.20
C LEU A 219 9.75 0.31 -8.86
N LEU A 220 8.71 -0.18 -8.18
CA LEU A 220 8.81 -0.86 -6.90
C LEU A 220 8.30 -2.31 -7.01
N VAL A 221 8.77 -3.17 -6.12
CA VAL A 221 8.21 -4.50 -5.91
C VAL A 221 7.55 -4.59 -4.54
N LYS A 222 6.38 -5.25 -4.44
CA LYS A 222 5.66 -5.47 -3.19
C LYS A 222 5.72 -6.94 -2.78
N ILE A 223 6.29 -7.22 -1.60
CA ILE A 223 6.57 -8.56 -1.10
C ILE A 223 5.60 -9.01 -0.01
N ALA A 224 5.53 -10.33 0.19
CA ALA A 224 4.76 -10.95 1.26
C ALA A 224 5.54 -10.94 2.59
N PRO A 225 4.84 -10.88 3.73
CA PRO A 225 5.49 -11.00 5.04
C PRO A 225 5.90 -12.45 5.37
N ASP A 226 5.36 -13.41 4.61
CA ASP A 226 5.55 -14.85 4.84
C ASP A 226 6.80 -15.42 4.14
N LEU A 227 7.58 -14.59 3.46
CA LEU A 227 8.89 -14.98 2.92
C LEU A 227 9.83 -15.38 4.05
N ALA A 228 10.64 -16.41 3.80
CA ALA A 228 11.78 -16.71 4.64
C ALA A 228 12.78 -15.53 4.65
N ASP A 229 13.56 -15.43 5.68
CA ASP A 229 14.46 -14.29 5.84
C ASP A 229 15.51 -14.23 4.73
N GLU A 230 16.00 -15.38 4.28
CA GLU A 230 16.93 -15.51 3.15
C GLU A 230 16.31 -15.03 1.82
N ASP A 231 15.03 -15.30 1.62
CA ASP A 231 14.29 -14.84 0.42
C ASP A 231 14.08 -13.32 0.47
N VAL A 232 13.85 -12.75 1.67
CA VAL A 232 13.78 -11.28 1.84
C VAL A 232 15.10 -10.64 1.44
N ASP A 233 16.24 -11.21 1.87
CA ASP A 233 17.58 -10.72 1.51
C ASP A 233 17.84 -10.86 0.00
N ALA A 234 17.47 -12.00 -0.59
CA ALA A 234 17.64 -12.23 -2.02
C ALA A 234 16.83 -11.24 -2.88
N VAL A 235 15.60 -10.92 -2.47
CA VAL A 235 14.79 -9.89 -3.14
C VAL A 235 15.41 -8.50 -2.96
N ALA A 236 15.96 -8.20 -1.78
CA ALA A 236 16.66 -6.94 -1.54
C ALA A 236 17.86 -6.74 -2.46
N ASP A 237 18.71 -7.77 -2.58
CA ASP A 237 19.87 -7.77 -3.47
C ASP A 237 19.46 -7.61 -4.94
N LEU A 238 18.45 -8.39 -5.37
CA LEU A 238 17.92 -8.32 -6.73
C LEU A 238 17.38 -6.92 -7.05
N ALA A 239 16.66 -6.31 -6.12
CA ALA A 239 16.10 -4.97 -6.31
C ALA A 239 17.21 -3.91 -6.53
N VAL A 240 18.30 -4.01 -5.77
CA VAL A 240 19.46 -3.12 -5.93
C VAL A 240 20.19 -3.41 -7.25
N GLU A 241 20.41 -4.67 -7.57
CA GLU A 241 21.09 -5.10 -8.81
C GLU A 241 20.35 -4.62 -10.06
N LEU A 242 19.02 -4.75 -10.08
CA LEU A 242 18.19 -4.29 -11.21
C LEU A 242 17.95 -2.78 -11.21
N GLY A 243 18.44 -2.04 -10.23
CA GLY A 243 18.21 -0.60 -10.10
C GLY A 243 16.74 -0.25 -9.92
N LEU A 244 16.00 -1.05 -9.15
CA LEU A 244 14.64 -0.70 -8.74
C LEU A 244 14.67 0.54 -7.84
N ASP A 245 13.58 1.29 -7.87
CA ASP A 245 13.46 2.52 -7.10
C ASP A 245 12.98 2.25 -5.66
N GLY A 246 12.43 1.05 -5.38
CA GLY A 246 12.04 0.69 -4.01
C GLY A 246 11.38 -0.68 -3.82
N ILE A 247 11.15 -0.99 -2.52
CA ILE A 247 10.43 -2.19 -2.08
C ILE A 247 9.31 -1.78 -1.12
N ILE A 248 8.12 -2.41 -1.27
CA ILE A 248 6.99 -2.25 -0.34
C ILE A 248 6.91 -3.48 0.58
N ALA A 249 7.12 -3.26 1.85
CA ALA A 249 7.06 -4.26 2.91
C ALA A 249 5.96 -3.92 3.92
N THR A 250 4.83 -4.66 3.95
CA THR A 250 4.53 -5.90 3.26
C THR A 250 3.07 -5.97 2.76
N ASN A 251 2.72 -7.04 2.02
CA ASN A 251 1.34 -7.44 1.77
C ASN A 251 0.73 -8.09 3.04
N THR A 252 -0.40 -8.78 2.91
CA THR A 252 -1.08 -9.53 3.96
C THR A 252 -0.44 -10.90 4.20
N THR A 253 -0.60 -11.47 5.42
CA THR A 253 -0.07 -12.78 5.80
C THR A 253 -1.13 -13.89 5.68
N ILE A 254 -0.68 -15.10 5.40
CA ILE A 254 -1.50 -16.33 5.54
C ILE A 254 -1.37 -16.95 6.93
N ALA A 255 -0.41 -16.52 7.72
CA ALA A 255 -0.23 -17.02 9.09
C ALA A 255 -1.45 -16.71 9.96
N ARG A 256 -1.76 -17.64 10.86
CA ARG A 256 -2.79 -17.51 11.89
C ARG A 256 -2.21 -17.83 13.27
N GLU A 257 -1.24 -18.73 13.34
CA GLU A 257 -0.56 -19.13 14.56
C GLU A 257 0.46 -18.09 15.02
N GLY A 258 0.73 -18.03 16.32
CA GLY A 258 1.73 -17.12 16.90
C GLY A 258 1.33 -15.64 16.92
N LEU A 259 0.14 -15.28 16.41
CA LEU A 259 -0.31 -13.89 16.30
C LEU A 259 -1.18 -13.41 17.46
N GLY A 260 -1.45 -14.26 18.46
CA GLY A 260 -2.27 -13.91 19.64
C GLY A 260 -3.69 -13.49 19.29
N LEU A 261 -4.30 -14.09 18.27
CA LEU A 261 -5.63 -13.74 17.77
C LEU A 261 -6.72 -14.10 18.80
N LYS A 262 -7.70 -13.21 18.96
CA LYS A 262 -8.80 -13.27 19.92
C LYS A 262 -10.14 -13.62 19.27
N SER A 263 -10.24 -13.53 17.95
CA SER A 263 -11.45 -13.89 17.20
C SER A 263 -11.71 -15.38 17.27
N GLY A 264 -12.99 -15.77 17.19
CA GLY A 264 -13.39 -17.17 17.27
C GLY A 264 -12.91 -18.02 16.10
N PRO A 265 -12.87 -19.37 16.26
CA PRO A 265 -12.32 -20.30 15.29
C PRO A 265 -13.02 -20.25 13.92
N GLU A 266 -14.30 -19.92 13.89
CA GLU A 266 -15.07 -19.75 12.65
C GLU A 266 -14.47 -18.68 11.74
N LEU A 267 -14.09 -17.51 12.29
CA LEU A 267 -13.45 -16.43 11.53
C LEU A 267 -11.99 -16.75 11.23
N LEU A 268 -11.28 -17.38 12.17
CA LEU A 268 -9.86 -17.71 12.00
C LEU A 268 -9.63 -18.82 10.96
N GLY A 269 -10.64 -19.71 10.76
CA GLY A 269 -10.63 -20.74 9.72
C GLY A 269 -10.86 -20.21 8.30
N GLU A 270 -11.23 -18.93 8.14
CA GLU A 270 -11.43 -18.35 6.82
C GLU A 270 -10.10 -18.21 6.05
N THR A 271 -10.11 -18.68 4.80
CA THR A 271 -8.96 -18.55 3.91
C THR A 271 -8.77 -17.11 3.45
N GLY A 272 -7.53 -16.74 3.10
CA GLY A 272 -7.19 -15.43 2.59
C GLY A 272 -6.09 -14.72 3.39
N GLY A 273 -5.74 -13.50 2.97
CA GLY A 273 -4.72 -12.70 3.62
C GLY A 273 -5.25 -11.97 4.85
N LEU A 274 -4.56 -12.11 5.98
CA LEU A 274 -4.80 -11.39 7.22
C LEU A 274 -4.01 -10.07 7.22
N SER A 275 -4.68 -8.97 7.57
CA SER A 275 -4.11 -7.63 7.69
C SER A 275 -4.54 -6.95 9.00
N GLY A 276 -3.94 -5.83 9.34
CA GLY A 276 -4.25 -5.08 10.56
C GLY A 276 -3.24 -5.33 11.68
N ALA A 277 -3.66 -5.09 12.92
CA ALA A 277 -2.77 -5.11 14.09
C ALA A 277 -1.91 -6.37 14.23
N PRO A 278 -2.41 -7.61 13.95
CA PRO A 278 -1.60 -8.82 14.08
C PRO A 278 -0.35 -8.86 13.18
N LEU A 279 -0.36 -8.12 12.07
CA LEU A 279 0.77 -8.08 11.13
C LEU A 279 1.89 -7.13 11.59
N LYS A 280 1.67 -6.35 12.63
CA LYS A 280 2.56 -5.25 13.06
C LYS A 280 4.00 -5.68 13.28
N ALA A 281 4.21 -6.73 14.05
CA ALA A 281 5.56 -7.19 14.42
C ALA A 281 6.34 -7.70 13.20
N ARG A 282 5.76 -8.65 12.44
CA ARG A 282 6.44 -9.26 11.30
C ARG A 282 6.72 -8.25 10.18
N SER A 283 5.79 -7.33 9.89
CA SER A 283 6.05 -6.30 8.87
C SER A 283 7.14 -5.31 9.27
N LEU A 284 7.31 -5.02 10.57
CA LEU A 284 8.40 -4.19 11.08
C LEU A 284 9.74 -4.92 10.98
N GLU A 285 9.77 -6.20 11.33
CA GLU A 285 10.95 -7.06 11.24
C GLU A 285 11.48 -7.15 9.79
N VAL A 286 10.59 -7.50 8.83
CA VAL A 286 10.94 -7.54 7.40
C VAL A 286 11.46 -6.19 6.92
N LEU A 287 10.82 -5.09 7.32
CA LEU A 287 11.27 -3.75 6.94
C LEU A 287 12.67 -3.43 7.49
N SER A 288 12.92 -3.73 8.77
CA SER A 288 14.25 -3.52 9.39
C SER A 288 15.32 -4.36 8.71
N ARG A 289 15.02 -5.61 8.35
CA ARG A 289 15.92 -6.51 7.62
C ARG A 289 16.25 -5.96 6.24
N LEU A 290 15.23 -5.52 5.49
CA LEU A 290 15.44 -4.87 4.19
C LEU A 290 16.35 -3.65 4.32
N TYR A 291 16.10 -2.77 5.29
CA TYR A 291 16.92 -1.57 5.45
C TYR A 291 18.37 -1.92 5.86
N ALA A 292 18.57 -2.89 6.74
CA ALA A 292 19.90 -3.37 7.07
C ALA A 292 20.67 -3.87 5.83
N ARG A 293 19.96 -4.45 4.85
CA ARG A 293 20.54 -4.97 3.60
C ARG A 293 20.77 -3.90 2.56
N VAL A 294 19.76 -3.01 2.33
CA VAL A 294 19.82 -2.04 1.22
C VAL A 294 20.28 -0.64 1.66
N GLY A 295 20.13 -0.27 2.93
CA GLY A 295 20.39 1.09 3.41
C GLY A 295 19.54 2.12 2.66
N ASP A 296 20.16 3.25 2.30
CA ASP A 296 19.51 4.34 1.59
C ASP A 296 19.57 4.21 0.04
N ARG A 297 20.03 3.05 -0.48
CA ARG A 297 20.19 2.84 -1.94
C ARG A 297 18.88 2.83 -2.71
N ILE A 298 17.79 2.40 -2.09
CA ILE A 298 16.45 2.36 -2.65
C ILE A 298 15.41 2.78 -1.60
N THR A 299 14.26 3.28 -2.05
CA THR A 299 13.16 3.68 -1.16
C THR A 299 12.47 2.47 -0.54
N LEU A 300 12.32 2.43 0.77
CA LEU A 300 11.47 1.45 1.44
C LEU A 300 10.14 2.06 1.85
N VAL A 301 9.05 1.32 1.58
CA VAL A 301 7.68 1.70 1.94
C VAL A 301 7.17 0.72 2.99
N GLY A 302 6.96 1.22 4.22
CA GLY A 302 6.48 0.40 5.34
C GLY A 302 4.97 0.25 5.33
N VAL A 303 4.46 -1.00 5.27
CA VAL A 303 3.03 -1.32 5.27
C VAL A 303 2.76 -2.50 6.20
N GLY A 304 1.66 -2.44 6.94
CA GLY A 304 1.19 -3.53 7.81
C GLY A 304 1.11 -3.14 9.28
N GLY A 305 -0.08 -3.22 9.86
CA GLY A 305 -0.32 -2.97 11.27
C GLY A 305 -0.15 -1.54 11.75
N ILE A 306 -0.08 -0.54 10.88
CA ILE A 306 0.00 0.86 11.27
C ILE A 306 -1.38 1.33 11.73
N GLU A 307 -1.55 1.56 13.03
CA GLU A 307 -2.81 1.97 13.63
C GLU A 307 -2.78 3.42 14.11
N ASN A 308 -1.61 3.92 14.46
CA ASN A 308 -1.41 5.24 15.06
C ASN A 308 -0.04 5.81 14.64
N ALA A 309 0.25 7.03 15.08
CA ALA A 309 1.49 7.73 14.74
C ALA A 309 2.76 7.05 15.29
N GLU A 310 2.65 6.35 16.44
CA GLU A 310 3.77 5.58 16.97
C GLU A 310 4.16 4.45 16.04
N ASP A 311 3.17 3.69 15.55
CA ASP A 311 3.43 2.63 14.60
C ASP A 311 4.09 3.15 13.30
N ALA A 312 3.63 4.31 12.82
CA ALA A 312 4.24 4.96 11.64
C ALA A 312 5.68 5.43 11.94
N TRP A 313 5.91 6.02 13.12
CA TRP A 313 7.22 6.47 13.56
C TRP A 313 8.22 5.31 13.66
N GLN A 314 7.81 4.18 14.25
CA GLN A 314 8.64 2.97 14.32
C GLN A 314 9.02 2.44 12.93
N ARG A 315 8.12 2.55 11.92
CA ARG A 315 8.46 2.21 10.54
C ARG A 315 9.54 3.14 9.95
N ILE A 316 9.42 4.44 10.23
CA ILE A 316 10.43 5.43 9.78
C ILE A 316 11.79 5.11 10.43
N LEU A 317 11.83 4.92 11.74
CA LEU A 317 13.06 4.56 12.44
C LEU A 317 13.67 3.23 11.99
N ALA A 318 12.84 2.30 11.51
CA ALA A 318 13.28 1.02 10.96
C ALA A 318 13.80 1.11 9.52
N GLY A 319 13.54 2.22 8.79
CA GLY A 319 14.07 2.44 7.45
C GLY A 319 13.03 2.81 6.38
N ALA A 320 11.76 2.96 6.73
CA ALA A 320 10.76 3.41 5.77
C ALA A 320 10.87 4.90 5.48
N THR A 321 11.07 5.27 4.23
CA THR A 321 10.93 6.65 3.76
C THR A 321 9.46 7.02 3.59
N LEU A 322 8.64 6.07 3.16
CA LEU A 322 7.19 6.20 3.03
C LEU A 322 6.48 5.14 3.87
N VAL A 323 5.29 5.45 4.36
CA VAL A 323 4.47 4.53 5.13
C VAL A 323 3.04 4.53 4.61
N GLN A 324 2.38 3.36 4.62
CA GLN A 324 1.02 3.22 4.12
C GLN A 324 0.11 2.54 5.15
N GLY A 325 -1.12 3.04 5.26
CA GLY A 325 -2.18 2.45 6.06
C GLY A 325 -3.34 1.92 5.22
N TYR A 326 -4.07 0.95 5.78
CA TYR A 326 -5.30 0.40 5.20
C TYR A 326 -6.30 -0.01 6.28
N SER A 327 -6.05 -1.14 6.98
CA SER A 327 -7.01 -1.76 7.90
C SER A 327 -7.44 -0.82 9.03
N ALA A 328 -6.50 -0.06 9.58
CA ALA A 328 -6.80 0.90 10.64
C ALA A 328 -7.71 2.05 10.17
N PHE A 329 -7.64 2.45 8.90
CA PHE A 329 -8.56 3.44 8.35
C PHE A 329 -10.02 3.01 8.47
N ILE A 330 -10.33 1.71 8.33
CA ILE A 330 -11.68 1.17 8.51
C ILE A 330 -12.15 1.32 9.98
N TYR A 331 -11.24 1.15 10.95
CA TYR A 331 -11.55 1.21 12.38
C TYR A 331 -11.51 2.62 12.96
N GLU A 332 -10.59 3.48 12.48
CA GLU A 332 -10.39 4.85 12.97
C GLU A 332 -11.19 5.91 12.18
N GLY A 333 -11.55 5.59 10.93
CA GLY A 333 -12.38 6.45 10.08
C GLY A 333 -11.64 7.63 9.47
N PRO A 334 -12.38 8.69 9.07
CA PRO A 334 -11.85 9.76 8.24
C PRO A 334 -10.75 10.61 8.90
N PHE A 335 -10.61 10.55 10.22
CA PHE A 335 -9.56 11.27 10.96
C PHE A 335 -8.23 10.53 11.03
N TYR A 336 -8.13 9.35 10.48
CA TYR A 336 -6.96 8.47 10.61
C TYR A 336 -5.68 9.12 10.07
N ALA A 337 -5.67 9.57 8.81
CA ALA A 337 -4.48 10.20 8.23
C ALA A 337 -4.07 11.47 8.98
N ARG A 338 -5.06 12.32 9.36
CA ARG A 338 -4.81 13.50 10.18
C ARG A 338 -4.13 13.15 11.51
N ALA A 339 -4.61 12.09 12.18
CA ALA A 339 -4.03 11.67 13.47
C ALA A 339 -2.58 11.20 13.32
N ILE A 340 -2.28 10.46 12.23
CA ILE A 340 -0.92 10.05 11.90
C ILE A 340 -0.01 11.26 11.68
N HIS A 341 -0.39 12.20 10.81
CA HIS A 341 0.43 13.40 10.53
C HIS A 341 0.68 14.24 11.79
N LYS A 342 -0.39 14.52 12.56
CA LYS A 342 -0.26 15.28 13.81
C LYS A 342 0.72 14.59 14.77
N GLY A 343 0.62 13.27 14.91
CA GLY A 343 1.49 12.52 15.80
C GLY A 343 2.92 12.42 15.30
N LEU A 344 3.14 12.27 13.99
CA LEU A 344 4.48 12.26 13.38
C LEU A 344 5.17 13.62 13.56
N ALA A 345 4.47 14.75 13.34
CA ALA A 345 5.02 16.08 13.58
C ALA A 345 5.43 16.28 15.06
N ALA A 346 4.58 15.83 15.99
CA ALA A 346 4.89 15.89 17.41
C ALA A 346 6.09 14.99 17.78
N ARG A 347 6.20 13.79 17.21
CA ARG A 347 7.34 12.90 17.43
C ARG A 347 8.64 13.47 16.89
N LEU A 348 8.62 14.02 15.68
CA LEU A 348 9.79 14.67 15.09
C LEU A 348 10.25 15.83 15.95
N ALA A 349 9.35 16.70 16.40
CA ALA A 349 9.66 17.87 17.23
C ALA A 349 10.29 17.53 18.59
N THR A 350 10.05 16.31 19.13
CA THR A 350 10.62 15.85 20.40
C THR A 350 11.76 14.85 20.23
N SER A 351 12.11 14.51 18.99
CA SER A 351 13.19 13.58 18.65
C SER A 351 14.54 14.30 18.55
N PRO A 352 15.66 13.56 18.52
CA PRO A 352 16.98 14.14 18.26
C PRO A 352 17.21 14.48 16.78
N TYR A 353 16.24 14.22 15.88
CA TYR A 353 16.39 14.40 14.43
C TYR A 353 15.82 15.75 14.01
N ALA A 354 16.56 16.49 13.17
CA ALA A 354 16.08 17.76 12.62
C ALA A 354 15.05 17.55 11.49
N THR A 355 15.13 16.44 10.77
CA THR A 355 14.27 16.11 9.64
C THR A 355 13.79 14.65 9.68
N LEU A 356 12.70 14.34 8.95
CA LEU A 356 12.28 12.95 8.77
C LEU A 356 13.36 12.11 8.08
N ALA A 357 14.10 12.67 7.14
CA ALA A 357 15.16 11.97 6.42
C ALA A 357 16.26 11.48 7.38
N GLU A 358 16.63 12.28 8.38
CA GLU A 358 17.59 11.86 9.41
C GLU A 358 17.06 10.71 10.29
N ALA A 359 15.75 10.69 10.53
CA ALA A 359 15.09 9.66 11.33
C ALA A 359 14.97 8.31 10.58
N VAL A 360 14.95 8.33 9.24
CA VAL A 360 14.82 7.10 8.44
C VAL A 360 15.97 6.14 8.76
N GLY A 361 15.65 4.95 9.22
CA GLY A 361 16.61 3.88 9.51
C GLY A 361 17.49 4.09 10.74
N ALA A 362 17.26 5.13 11.53
CA ALA A 362 18.14 5.48 12.64
C ALA A 362 18.26 4.37 13.70
N GLU A 363 17.18 3.64 14.00
CA GLU A 363 17.26 2.51 14.95
C GLU A 363 17.93 1.29 14.34
N THR A 364 17.72 1.01 13.05
CA THR A 364 18.39 -0.12 12.38
C THR A 364 19.90 0.12 12.27
N ARG A 365 20.30 1.36 11.91
CA ARG A 365 21.74 1.72 11.90
C ARG A 365 22.37 1.59 13.29
N LYS A 366 21.67 2.03 14.34
CA LYS A 366 22.16 1.91 15.72
C LYS A 366 22.35 0.45 16.16
N LYS A 367 21.42 -0.44 15.79
CA LYS A 367 21.52 -1.88 16.09
C LYS A 367 22.67 -2.57 15.32
N ALA A 368 22.95 -2.12 14.11
CA ALA A 368 24.06 -2.65 13.30
C ALA A 368 25.46 -2.17 13.78
N ALA A 369 25.52 -1.11 14.59
CA ALA A 369 26.75 -0.56 15.15
C ALA A 369 27.11 -1.15 16.54
N LEU A 370 26.23 -1.96 17.13
CA LEU A 370 26.42 -2.68 18.41
C LEU A 370 26.84 -4.13 18.16
#